data_8864a599e50508b9f56188db2dcf8cd5
#
_entry.id   8864a599e50508b9f56188db2dcf8cd5
#
_cell.length_a   1.000
_cell.length_b   1.000
_cell.length_c   1.000
_cell.angle_alpha   90.00
_cell.angle_beta   90.00
_cell.angle_gamma   90.00
#
_symmetry.space_group_name_H-M   'P 1'
#
loop_
_entity.id
_entity.type
_entity.pdbx_description
1 polymer ?
#
loop_
_entity_poly.entity_id
_entity_poly.type
_entity_poly.pdbx_seq_one_letter_code
_entity_poly.pdbx_strand_id
1 'polypeptide(L)'
;MANLDKARAKVTHITLSDGVARELRFTLNAMAEMEDRYGSVEAAFKALESNSMKAVRFILWAGLLHTEEGLTEQQVGALIDIQCLEDINKTMGEAFGNDMPAQGDSLPNA
;
A
#
# COMPACT_ATOMS: atom_id res chain seq x y z
N MET A 1 6.11 -20.36 16.00
CA MET A 1 6.46 -19.55 15.81
C MET A 1 6.01 -18.26 16.18
N ALA A 2 6.09 -17.95 17.40
CA ALA A 2 5.71 -16.69 17.94
C ALA A 2 6.45 -15.58 17.27
N ASN A 3 7.62 -15.86 16.79
CA ASN A 3 8.38 -14.82 16.16
C ASN A 3 7.77 -14.33 14.88
N LEU A 4 7.12 -15.19 14.17
CA LEU A 4 6.49 -14.76 12.95
C LEU A 4 5.35 -13.81 13.26
N ASP A 5 4.61 -14.10 14.29
CA ASP A 5 3.53 -13.23 14.67
C ASP A 5 4.06 -11.90 15.09
N LYS A 6 5.16 -11.89 15.82
CA LYS A 6 5.72 -10.62 16.21
C LYS A 6 6.25 -9.86 15.04
N ALA A 7 6.82 -10.53 14.06
CA ALA A 7 7.35 -9.85 12.90
C ALA A 7 6.22 -9.19 12.13
N ARG A 8 5.01 -9.69 12.26
CA ARG A 8 3.88 -9.13 11.57
C ARG A 8 2.98 -8.37 12.51
N ALA A 9 3.52 -7.95 13.63
CA ALA A 9 2.70 -7.28 14.62
C ALA A 9 2.19 -5.95 14.13
N LYS A 10 2.93 -5.30 13.25
CA LYS A 10 2.46 -4.02 12.79
C LYS A 10 1.56 -4.22 11.60
N VAL A 11 0.28 -4.10 11.83
CA VAL A 11 -0.71 -4.23 10.79
C VAL A 11 -1.32 -2.87 10.58
N THR A 12 -1.30 -2.41 9.37
CA THR A 12 -1.82 -1.09 9.06
C THR A 12 -3.23 -1.23 8.52
N HIS A 13 -4.14 -0.46 9.08
CA HIS A 13 -5.51 -0.46 8.60
C HIS A 13 -5.85 0.90 8.04
N ILE A 14 -6.73 0.92 7.07
CA ILE A 14 -7.20 2.16 6.51
C ILE A 14 -8.72 2.10 6.47
N THR A 15 -9.36 3.18 6.89
CA THR A 15 -10.81 3.24 6.85
C THR A 15 -11.19 4.16 5.72
N LEU A 16 -11.94 3.63 4.77
CA LEU A 16 -12.35 4.41 3.62
C LEU A 16 -13.69 5.08 3.89
N SER A 17 -14.19 5.79 2.89
CA SER A 17 -15.39 6.59 3.10
C SER A 17 -16.65 5.78 3.40
N ASP A 18 -16.62 4.48 3.15
CA ASP A 18 -17.74 3.62 3.50
C ASP A 18 -17.71 3.21 4.98
N GLY A 19 -16.73 3.68 5.73
CA GLY A 19 -16.64 3.37 7.14
C GLY A 19 -16.05 1.99 7.46
N VAL A 20 -15.63 1.27 6.44
CA VAL A 20 -15.08 -0.07 6.65
C VAL A 20 -13.58 0.01 6.78
N ALA A 21 -13.05 -0.54 7.86
CA ALA A 21 -11.61 -0.60 8.06
C ALA A 21 -11.06 -1.80 7.32
N ARG A 22 -10.05 -1.58 6.52
CA ARG A 22 -9.45 -2.66 5.75
C ARG A 22 -7.97 -2.74 6.06
N GLU A 23 -7.45 -3.95 6.06
CA GLU A 23 -6.03 -4.13 6.27
C GLU A 23 -5.29 -3.75 5.00
N LEU A 24 -4.33 -2.85 5.11
CA LEU A 24 -3.54 -2.42 3.97
C LEU A 24 -2.24 -3.21 4.00
N ARG A 25 -1.98 -3.97 2.94
CA ARG A 25 -0.86 -4.85 2.93
C ARG A 25 -0.26 -4.95 1.54
N PHE A 26 1.03 -4.72 1.46
CA PHE A 26 1.71 -4.80 0.17
C PHE A 26 2.33 -6.18 0.02
N THR A 27 1.51 -7.09 -0.48
CA THR A 27 1.90 -8.46 -0.72
C THR A 27 2.76 -8.54 -1.98
N LEU A 28 3.29 -9.71 -2.25
CA LEU A 28 4.04 -9.91 -3.48
C LEU A 28 3.16 -9.62 -4.70
N ASN A 29 1.89 -10.00 -4.63
CA ASN A 29 1.00 -9.69 -5.74
C ASN A 29 0.86 -8.18 -5.92
N ALA A 30 0.78 -7.45 -4.83
CA ALA A 30 0.71 -5.99 -4.93
C ALA A 30 1.97 -5.42 -5.55
N MET A 31 3.11 -5.94 -5.14
CA MET A 31 4.38 -5.47 -5.71
C MET A 31 4.49 -5.77 -7.19
N ALA A 32 4.01 -6.95 -7.58
CA ALA A 32 4.03 -7.33 -8.98
C ALA A 32 3.16 -6.41 -9.82
N GLU A 33 2.01 -6.02 -9.28
CA GLU A 33 1.15 -5.09 -9.98
C GLU A 33 1.83 -3.73 -10.15
N MET A 34 2.56 -3.31 -9.15
CA MET A 34 3.28 -2.05 -9.24
C MET A 34 4.36 -2.11 -10.31
N GLU A 35 5.09 -3.23 -10.37
CA GLU A 35 6.10 -3.40 -11.38
C GLU A 35 5.49 -3.41 -12.77
N ASP A 36 4.36 -4.05 -12.89
CA ASP A 36 3.71 -4.15 -14.16
C ASP A 36 3.25 -2.78 -14.66
N ARG A 37 2.74 -1.97 -13.78
CA ARG A 37 2.19 -0.68 -14.16
C ARG A 37 3.26 0.41 -14.29
N TYR A 38 4.23 0.42 -13.42
CA TYR A 38 5.21 1.50 -13.37
C TYR A 38 6.64 1.10 -13.73
N GLY A 39 6.86 -0.17 -13.98
CA GLY A 39 8.19 -0.65 -14.29
C GLY A 39 9.00 -1.07 -13.08
N SER A 40 8.70 -0.51 -11.93
CA SER A 40 9.36 -0.92 -10.68
C SER A 40 8.53 -0.44 -9.51
N VAL A 41 8.73 -1.07 -8.37
CA VAL A 41 8.05 -0.64 -7.16
C VAL A 41 8.51 0.76 -6.78
N GLU A 42 9.79 1.05 -6.98
CA GLU A 42 10.33 2.35 -6.70
C GLU A 42 9.66 3.44 -7.52
N ALA A 43 9.45 3.18 -8.79
CA ALA A 43 8.80 4.16 -9.65
C ALA A 43 7.36 4.40 -9.23
N ALA A 44 6.69 3.35 -8.74
CA ALA A 44 5.32 3.50 -8.26
C ALA A 44 5.27 4.45 -7.07
N PHE A 45 6.19 4.30 -6.13
CA PHE A 45 6.19 5.16 -4.96
C PHE A 45 6.67 6.57 -5.27
N LYS A 46 7.48 6.73 -6.29
CA LYS A 46 7.84 8.06 -6.72
C LYS A 46 6.62 8.78 -7.27
N ALA A 47 5.79 8.06 -8.02
CA ALA A 47 4.56 8.64 -8.52
C ALA A 47 3.64 9.03 -7.37
N LEU A 48 3.63 8.22 -6.31
CA LEU A 48 2.82 8.52 -5.15
C LEU A 48 3.32 9.79 -4.47
N GLU A 49 4.62 9.94 -4.34
CA GLU A 49 5.20 11.11 -3.72
C GLU A 49 4.90 12.39 -4.49
N SER A 50 4.70 12.27 -5.79
CA SER A 50 4.40 13.44 -6.57
C SER A 50 2.91 13.78 -6.54
N ASN A 51 2.15 13.09 -5.70
CA ASN A 51 0.73 13.36 -5.50
C ASN A 51 -0.12 13.08 -6.74
N SER A 52 0.28 12.09 -7.53
CA SER A 52 -0.52 11.68 -8.66
C SER A 52 -1.78 10.98 -8.16
N MET A 53 -2.94 11.47 -8.55
CA MET A 53 -4.20 10.86 -8.14
C MET A 53 -4.32 9.44 -8.66
N LYS A 54 -3.81 9.22 -9.87
CA LYS A 54 -3.85 7.87 -10.40
C LYS A 54 -2.97 6.94 -9.60
N ALA A 55 -1.81 7.43 -9.14
CA ALA A 55 -0.92 6.62 -8.35
C ALA A 55 -1.52 6.30 -6.99
N VAL A 56 -2.17 7.27 -6.37
CA VAL A 56 -2.81 7.04 -5.09
C VAL A 56 -3.87 5.94 -5.24
N ARG A 57 -4.71 6.07 -6.24
CA ARG A 57 -5.78 5.10 -6.45
C ARG A 57 -5.23 3.72 -6.73
N PHE A 58 -4.21 3.66 -7.59
CA PHE A 58 -3.65 2.37 -7.98
C PHE A 58 -2.93 1.70 -6.82
N ILE A 59 -2.10 2.43 -6.10
CA ILE A 59 -1.31 1.84 -5.03
C ILE A 59 -2.20 1.43 -3.87
N LEU A 60 -3.22 2.22 -3.58
CA LEU A 60 -4.16 1.84 -2.55
C LEU A 60 -4.90 0.55 -2.97
N TRP A 61 -5.33 0.48 -4.23
CA TRP A 61 -5.97 -0.73 -4.73
C TRP A 61 -5.06 -1.93 -4.57
N ALA A 62 -3.78 -1.77 -4.94
CA ALA A 62 -2.83 -2.88 -4.84
C ALA A 62 -2.69 -3.35 -3.39
N GLY A 63 -2.66 -2.42 -2.46
CA GLY A 63 -2.54 -2.77 -1.05
C GLY A 63 -3.79 -3.39 -0.46
N LEU A 64 -4.91 -3.31 -1.17
CA LEU A 64 -6.16 -3.88 -0.69
C LEU A 64 -6.59 -5.13 -1.47
N LEU A 65 -5.80 -5.54 -2.45
CA LEU A 65 -6.16 -6.67 -3.28
C LEU A 65 -6.49 -7.94 -2.50
N HIS A 66 -5.79 -8.14 -1.41
CA HIS A 66 -5.96 -9.35 -0.63
C HIS A 66 -7.22 -9.36 0.20
N THR A 67 -7.89 -8.23 0.33
CA THR A 67 -9.06 -8.16 1.21
C THR A 67 -10.34 -8.52 0.51
N GLU A 68 -10.41 -8.30 -0.79
CA GLU A 68 -11.67 -8.46 -1.47
C GLU A 68 -11.43 -8.92 -2.89
N GLU A 69 -11.94 -10.08 -3.22
CA GLU A 69 -11.78 -10.60 -4.55
C GLU A 69 -12.59 -9.76 -5.50
N GLY A 70 -12.04 -9.43 -6.64
CA GLY A 70 -12.78 -8.65 -7.61
C GLY A 70 -12.78 -7.14 -7.38
N LEU A 71 -12.05 -6.70 -6.38
CA LEU A 71 -11.98 -5.26 -6.14
C LEU A 71 -11.29 -4.57 -7.31
N THR A 72 -11.86 -3.46 -7.77
CA THR A 72 -11.30 -2.72 -8.89
C THR A 72 -10.76 -1.37 -8.43
N GLU A 73 -9.91 -0.79 -9.26
CA GLU A 73 -9.37 0.53 -8.96
C GLU A 73 -10.48 1.57 -8.87
N GLN A 74 -11.48 1.47 -9.73
CA GLN A 74 -12.57 2.42 -9.71
C GLN A 74 -13.38 2.32 -8.43
N GLN A 75 -13.56 1.11 -7.93
CA GLN A 75 -14.26 0.94 -6.68
C GLN A 75 -13.50 1.58 -5.53
N VAL A 76 -12.18 1.40 -5.54
CA VAL A 76 -11.35 2.00 -4.51
C VAL A 76 -11.41 3.53 -4.64
N GLY A 77 -11.30 4.03 -5.86
CA GLY A 77 -11.34 5.46 -6.08
C GLY A 77 -12.64 6.10 -5.60
N ALA A 78 -13.73 5.37 -5.72
CA ALA A 78 -15.02 5.89 -5.26
C ALA A 78 -15.10 5.98 -3.74
N LEU A 79 -14.22 5.27 -3.05
CA LEU A 79 -14.23 5.26 -1.59
C LEU A 79 -13.20 6.21 -0.98
N ILE A 80 -12.51 6.98 -1.79
CA ILE A 80 -11.51 7.92 -1.30
C ILE A 80 -12.04 9.32 -1.39
N ASP A 81 -11.96 10.02 -0.27
CA ASP A 81 -12.33 11.41 -0.22
C ASP A 81 -11.08 12.23 -0.43
N ILE A 82 -11.13 13.19 -1.32
CA ILE A 82 -9.96 14.01 -1.60
C ILE A 82 -9.40 14.67 -0.37
N GLN A 83 -10.26 15.01 0.57
CA GLN A 83 -9.81 15.65 1.79
C GLN A 83 -8.93 14.74 2.63
N CYS A 84 -8.99 13.44 2.40
CA CYS A 84 -8.22 12.49 3.18
C CYS A 84 -6.95 12.02 2.48
N LEU A 85 -6.63 12.62 1.35
CA LEU A 85 -5.50 12.14 0.57
C LEU A 85 -4.18 12.15 1.32
N GLU A 86 -3.96 13.16 2.11
CA GLU A 86 -2.72 13.26 2.85
C GLU A 86 -2.59 12.13 3.84
N ASP A 87 -3.67 11.84 4.55
CA ASP A 87 -3.67 10.77 5.52
C ASP A 87 -3.52 9.42 4.82
N ILE A 88 -4.16 9.27 3.67
CA ILE A 88 -4.07 8.04 2.91
C ILE A 88 -2.64 7.83 2.45
N ASN A 89 -1.98 8.87 1.95
CA ASN A 89 -0.61 8.74 1.49
C ASN A 89 0.31 8.36 2.63
N LYS A 90 0.12 8.98 3.78
CA LYS A 90 0.94 8.67 4.93
C LYS A 90 0.73 7.22 5.39
N THR A 91 -0.52 6.80 5.44
CA THR A 91 -0.84 5.44 5.84
C THR A 91 -0.26 4.43 4.88
N MET A 92 -0.31 4.72 3.59
CA MET A 92 0.26 3.82 2.60
C MET A 92 1.77 3.72 2.75
N GLY A 93 2.42 4.83 3.03
CA GLY A 93 3.85 4.83 3.26
C GLY A 93 4.23 3.98 4.46
N GLU A 94 3.43 4.08 5.52
CA GLU A 94 3.68 3.29 6.71
C GLU A 94 3.49 1.80 6.43
N ALA A 95 2.43 1.46 5.70
CA ALA A 95 2.18 0.06 5.39
C ALA A 95 3.29 -0.51 4.53
N PHE A 96 3.77 0.27 3.57
CA PHE A 96 4.84 -0.18 2.71
C PHE A 96 6.09 -0.42 3.53
N GLY A 97 6.41 0.48 4.44
CA GLY A 97 7.57 0.32 5.29
C GLY A 97 7.47 -0.91 6.18
N ASN A 98 6.26 -1.22 6.66
CA ASN A 98 6.06 -2.38 7.50
C ASN A 98 6.17 -3.69 6.74
N ASP A 99 5.76 -3.68 5.48
CA ASP A 99 5.71 -4.91 4.70
C ASP A 99 6.96 -5.20 3.88
N MET A 100 7.81 -4.21 3.72
CA MET A 100 9.02 -4.43 2.97
C MET A 100 10.04 -5.17 3.82
N PRO A 101 10.85 -5.99 3.21
CA PRO A 101 11.94 -6.60 3.95
C PRO A 101 12.85 -5.50 4.41
N ALA A 102 13.63 -5.76 5.38
CA ALA A 102 14.47 -4.74 5.94
C ALA A 102 15.64 -4.46 5.07
N GLN A 103 15.40 -4.16 3.85
CA GLN A 103 16.44 -3.95 2.94
C GLN A 103 17.20 -2.73 3.29
N GLY A 104 16.57 -1.81 3.87
CA GLY A 104 17.26 -0.64 4.24
C GLY A 104 18.36 -0.91 5.18
N ASP A 105 18.15 -1.86 6.02
CA ASP A 105 19.09 -2.13 6.96
C ASP A 105 20.18 -2.91 6.38
N SER A 106 19.88 -3.71 5.44
CA SER A 106 20.85 -4.53 4.96
C SER A 106 21.77 -3.88 4.08
N LEU A 107 21.31 -2.92 3.42
CA LEU A 107 22.09 -2.34 2.51
C LEU A 107 23.22 -1.66 2.92
N PRO A 108 23.16 -0.97 3.81
CA PRO A 108 24.17 -0.14 4.18
C PRO A 108 25.38 -0.83 4.23
N ASN A 109 25.33 -1.80 4.42
CA ASN A 109 26.30 -2.43 4.59
C ASN A 109 26.88 -2.58 3.60
N ALA A 110 26.31 -2.42 3.01
CA ALA A 110 26.93 -2.54 1.92
C ALA A 110 28.19 -2.16 2.07
#